data_596d0fb8a9a38833babaa051aa172376
#
_entry.id   596d0fb8a9a38833babaa051aa172376
#
_cell.length_a   1.000
_cell.length_b   1.000
_cell.length_c   1.000
_cell.angle_alpha   90.00
_cell.angle_beta   90.00
_cell.angle_gamma   90.00
#
_symmetry.space_group_name_H-M   'P 1'
#
loop_
_entity.id
_entity.type
_entity.pdbx_description
1 polymer ?
#
loop_
_entity_poly.entity_id
_entity_poly.type
_entity_poly.pdbx_seq_one_letter_code
_entity_poly.pdbx_strand_id
1 'polypeptide(L)'
;MLPALLMSQGLLINTQNRVTTSLNGLWNYITDPYETGYYSFHSEIYDQKNPSSPSAFYNNYHQKNKAELVEYDFDKSPVLKVPGDWNTQKENLFYYEGTIWYKRSFDYLLKENGRLFVYFGGVNYKAEVYLNGIKLGTHEGGFTSFNYEVTSVVKQKNNYLILKVDNRRMKDAVPATNTDWWNYGGITRDVMLIEEPAVFIQDYSIQLKKGTNKTIAGFIKMNGIKKDEKAVISIPEMQVEKEIQLTVDGNAVFEIEAGDPISYWSPESPKLYQVYVKTAYQLIKDEIGFRTIETRGPDILLNGKSVFLRGICMHEEINGRRANSNADAVKLLSLAKE
;
A
#
# COMPACT_ATOMS: atom_id res chain seq x y z
N MET A 1 5.18 22.65 -21.91
CA MET A 1 4.80 21.27 -21.57
C MET A 1 3.85 21.35 -20.41
N LEU A 2 2.59 20.98 -20.61
CA LEU A 2 1.63 20.83 -19.50
C LEU A 2 2.18 19.73 -18.56
N PRO A 3 2.12 19.93 -17.23
CA PRO A 3 2.44 18.85 -16.31
C PRO A 3 1.43 17.73 -16.57
N ALA A 4 1.92 16.52 -16.81
CA ALA A 4 1.04 15.36 -16.80
C ALA A 4 0.26 15.39 -15.49
N LEU A 5 -1.05 15.55 -15.57
CA LEU A 5 -1.91 15.28 -14.43
C LEU A 5 -1.51 13.88 -13.94
N LEU A 6 -0.96 13.80 -12.73
CA LEU A 6 -0.82 12.55 -12.00
C LEU A 6 -2.25 12.03 -11.78
N MET A 7 -2.78 11.32 -12.78
CA MET A 7 -4.00 10.57 -12.64
C MET A 7 -3.80 9.64 -11.45
N SER A 8 -4.78 9.53 -10.57
CA SER A 8 -4.82 8.52 -9.51
C SER A 8 -4.48 7.17 -10.13
N GLN A 9 -3.23 6.75 -9.93
CA GLN A 9 -2.79 5.44 -10.39
C GLN A 9 -3.53 4.41 -9.56
N GLY A 10 -4.18 3.43 -10.21
CA GLY A 10 -4.88 2.39 -9.48
C GLY A 10 -3.94 1.64 -8.54
N LEU A 11 -4.45 1.24 -7.41
CA LEU A 11 -3.70 0.47 -6.42
C LEU A 11 -3.21 -0.85 -7.03
N LEU A 12 -1.97 -1.22 -6.76
CA LEU A 12 -1.44 -2.55 -7.06
C LEU A 12 -1.93 -3.54 -6.00
N ILE A 13 -2.64 -4.56 -6.44
CA ILE A 13 -3.11 -5.64 -5.56
C ILE A 13 -2.14 -6.82 -5.57
N ASN A 14 -2.33 -7.75 -4.63
CA ASN A 14 -1.53 -8.98 -4.51
C ASN A 14 -0.02 -8.72 -4.47
N THR A 15 0.38 -7.75 -3.66
CA THR A 15 1.77 -7.29 -3.56
C THR A 15 2.74 -8.37 -3.09
N GLN A 16 2.25 -9.34 -2.31
CA GLN A 16 3.06 -10.46 -1.78
C GLN A 16 3.55 -11.43 -2.87
N ASN A 17 2.88 -11.46 -4.02
CA ASN A 17 3.23 -12.32 -5.16
C ASN A 17 3.91 -11.55 -6.31
N ARG A 18 4.36 -10.31 -6.04
CA ARG A 18 5.08 -9.46 -6.99
C ARG A 18 6.56 -9.39 -6.64
N VAL A 19 7.37 -8.94 -7.59
CA VAL A 19 8.80 -8.68 -7.34
C VAL A 19 8.92 -7.42 -6.50
N THR A 20 9.32 -7.57 -5.25
CA THR A 20 9.40 -6.47 -4.30
C THR A 20 10.78 -6.31 -3.69
N THR A 21 11.13 -5.07 -3.36
CA THR A 21 12.30 -4.72 -2.55
C THR A 21 11.84 -3.93 -1.34
N SER A 22 12.09 -4.43 -0.14
CA SER A 22 11.69 -3.77 1.10
C SER A 22 12.50 -2.50 1.33
N LEU A 23 11.82 -1.43 1.72
CA LEU A 23 12.42 -0.21 2.24
C LEU A 23 12.26 -0.09 3.76
N ASN A 24 11.74 -1.10 4.43
CA ASN A 24 11.65 -1.16 5.90
C ASN A 24 13.01 -0.98 6.57
N GLY A 25 13.00 -0.66 7.85
CA GLY A 25 14.20 -0.51 8.65
C GLY A 25 14.27 0.84 9.34
N LEU A 26 15.47 1.37 9.54
CA LEU A 26 15.67 2.65 10.19
C LEU A 26 15.59 3.79 9.16
N TRP A 27 14.71 4.75 9.43
CA TRP A 27 14.54 5.95 8.64
C TRP A 27 14.93 7.17 9.47
N ASN A 28 15.68 8.09 8.90
CA ASN A 28 15.94 9.39 9.53
C ASN A 28 14.65 10.17 9.67
N TYR A 29 14.51 10.97 10.74
CA TYR A 29 13.32 11.79 10.92
C TYR A 29 13.63 13.18 11.48
N ILE A 30 12.77 14.15 11.15
CA ILE A 30 12.78 15.51 11.69
C ILE A 30 11.36 15.81 12.18
N THR A 31 11.25 16.26 13.45
CA THR A 31 9.99 16.76 14.01
C THR A 31 9.78 18.19 13.57
N ASP A 32 8.64 18.51 12.98
CA ASP A 32 8.34 19.81 12.39
C ASP A 32 6.97 20.34 12.84
N PRO A 33 6.82 20.73 14.12
CA PRO A 33 5.53 21.14 14.67
C PRO A 33 4.99 22.44 14.05
N TYR A 34 5.85 23.25 13.45
CA TYR A 34 5.48 24.51 12.81
C TYR A 34 5.44 24.45 11.29
N GLU A 35 5.70 23.25 10.71
CA GLU A 35 5.73 23.02 9.27
C GLU A 35 6.73 23.93 8.50
N THR A 36 7.83 24.30 9.15
CA THR A 36 8.88 25.15 8.58
C THR A 36 9.61 24.49 7.41
N GLY A 37 9.58 23.17 7.34
CA GLY A 37 10.10 22.40 6.19
C GLY A 37 9.18 22.42 4.97
N TYR A 38 7.95 22.92 5.10
CA TYR A 38 6.93 22.97 4.07
C TYR A 38 6.52 24.39 3.68
N TYR A 39 6.39 25.30 4.66
CA TYR A 39 6.02 26.69 4.47
C TYR A 39 7.20 27.62 4.70
N SER A 40 7.30 28.66 3.87
CA SER A 40 8.18 29.79 4.11
C SER A 40 7.72 30.61 5.32
N PHE A 41 8.55 31.53 5.77
CA PHE A 41 8.18 32.45 6.86
C PHE A 41 7.04 33.43 6.50
N HIS A 42 6.65 33.51 5.23
CA HIS A 42 5.44 34.18 4.75
C HIS A 42 4.21 33.25 4.71
N SER A 43 4.30 32.05 5.26
CA SER A 43 3.24 31.01 5.21
C SER A 43 2.89 30.57 3.78
N GLU A 44 3.82 30.72 2.86
CA GLU A 44 3.67 30.22 1.49
C GLU A 44 4.33 28.84 1.35
N ILE A 45 3.69 27.95 0.60
CA ILE A 45 4.26 26.64 0.29
C ILE A 45 5.52 26.84 -0.56
N TYR A 46 6.62 26.19 -0.19
CA TYR A 46 7.85 26.21 -0.98
C TYR A 46 7.60 25.70 -2.40
N ASP A 47 8.11 26.43 -3.39
CA ASP A 47 7.94 26.07 -4.79
C ASP A 47 8.57 24.70 -5.08
N GLN A 48 7.72 23.76 -5.49
CA GLN A 48 8.12 22.40 -5.80
C GLN A 48 8.65 22.25 -7.24
N LYS A 49 8.48 23.26 -8.08
CA LYS A 49 8.92 23.25 -9.49
C LYS A 49 10.33 23.82 -9.65
N ASN A 50 10.71 24.75 -8.78
CA ASN A 50 12.04 25.34 -8.75
C ASN A 50 12.77 24.82 -7.50
N PRO A 51 13.78 23.96 -7.61
CA PRO A 51 14.40 23.27 -6.48
C PRO A 51 15.31 24.20 -5.65
N SER A 52 14.87 25.38 -5.26
CA SER A 52 15.77 26.43 -4.86
C SER A 52 15.75 26.83 -3.39
N SER A 53 14.79 26.40 -2.58
CA SER A 53 14.87 26.70 -1.17
C SER A 53 15.62 25.62 -0.39
N PRO A 54 16.80 25.92 0.20
CA PRO A 54 17.48 25.00 1.09
C PRO A 54 16.67 24.67 2.36
N SER A 55 15.65 25.46 2.66
CA SER A 55 14.79 25.26 3.82
C SER A 55 13.69 24.24 3.61
N ALA A 56 13.34 23.90 2.37
CA ALA A 56 12.34 22.88 2.08
C ALA A 56 12.91 21.47 2.37
N PHE A 57 12.35 20.75 3.33
CA PHE A 57 12.91 19.46 3.77
C PHE A 57 12.88 18.39 2.69
N TYR A 58 11.91 18.43 1.77
CA TYR A 58 11.84 17.48 0.65
C TYR A 58 13.00 17.60 -0.35
N ASN A 59 13.78 18.69 -0.31
CA ASN A 59 14.97 18.87 -1.16
C ASN A 59 16.20 18.12 -0.64
N ASN A 60 16.16 17.60 0.60
CA ASN A 60 17.29 16.92 1.23
C ASN A 60 18.59 17.73 1.10
N TYR A 61 18.53 19.01 1.46
CA TYR A 61 19.64 19.94 1.29
C TYR A 61 20.84 19.53 2.15
N HIS A 62 22.03 19.59 1.58
CA HIS A 62 23.29 19.34 2.27
C HIS A 62 24.13 20.61 2.27
N GLN A 63 24.70 20.92 3.43
CA GLN A 63 25.62 22.04 3.60
C GLN A 63 26.79 21.94 2.61
N LYS A 64 26.99 22.98 1.80
CA LYS A 64 28.06 23.03 0.79
C LYS A 64 29.38 23.49 1.36
N ASN A 65 29.34 24.27 2.43
CA ASN A 65 30.52 24.72 3.15
C ASN A 65 30.17 24.91 4.65
N LYS A 66 31.21 24.98 5.50
CA LYS A 66 31.02 25.06 6.97
C LYS A 66 30.40 26.36 7.47
N ALA A 67 30.40 27.43 6.66
CA ALA A 67 29.84 28.74 7.03
C ALA A 67 28.34 28.82 6.70
N GLU A 68 27.80 27.87 5.95
CA GLU A 68 26.41 27.84 5.59
C GLU A 68 25.56 27.32 6.74
N LEU A 69 24.54 28.09 7.10
CA LEU A 69 23.59 27.69 8.13
C LEU A 69 22.56 26.74 7.53
N VAL A 70 22.55 25.52 8.03
CA VAL A 70 21.52 24.51 7.72
C VAL A 70 20.86 24.17 9.04
N GLU A 71 19.60 24.54 9.18
CA GLU A 71 18.85 24.34 10.41
C GLU A 71 18.58 22.86 10.68
N TYR A 72 18.26 22.09 9.63
CA TYR A 72 17.94 20.69 9.72
C TYR A 72 18.69 19.88 8.66
N ASP A 73 19.38 18.84 9.12
CA ASP A 73 20.14 17.92 8.29
C ASP A 73 19.66 16.49 8.58
N PHE A 74 18.99 15.87 7.62
CA PHE A 74 18.49 14.50 7.76
C PHE A 74 19.59 13.51 8.11
N ASP A 75 20.78 13.66 7.57
CA ASP A 75 21.85 12.68 7.80
C ASP A 75 22.40 12.73 9.21
N LYS A 76 22.16 13.82 9.92
CA LYS A 76 22.50 14.00 11.36
C LYS A 76 21.30 13.79 12.27
N SER A 77 20.11 13.62 11.72
CA SER A 77 18.87 13.47 12.48
C SER A 77 18.75 12.07 13.11
N PRO A 78 17.99 11.92 14.20
CA PRO A 78 17.71 10.61 14.78
C PRO A 78 16.91 9.73 13.84
N VAL A 79 16.71 8.46 14.24
CA VAL A 79 16.04 7.44 13.45
C VAL A 79 14.82 6.88 14.17
N LEU A 80 13.82 6.49 13.36
CA LEU A 80 12.65 5.70 13.73
C LEU A 80 12.63 4.40 12.91
N LYS A 81 12.14 3.33 13.52
CA LYS A 81 11.92 2.06 12.83
C LYS A 81 10.63 2.13 12.00
N VAL A 82 10.71 1.71 10.75
CA VAL A 82 9.59 1.53 9.83
C VAL A 82 9.50 0.05 9.46
N PRO A 83 8.31 -0.58 9.54
CA PRO A 83 7.07 -0.04 10.07
C PRO A 83 7.11 0.22 11.56
N GLY A 84 6.32 1.22 11.99
CA GLY A 84 6.14 1.58 13.38
C GLY A 84 5.58 2.98 13.58
N ASP A 85 5.00 3.20 14.74
CA ASP A 85 4.57 4.52 15.16
C ASP A 85 5.72 5.28 15.82
N TRP A 86 5.66 6.61 15.85
CA TRP A 86 6.69 7.39 16.55
C TRP A 86 6.41 7.53 18.06
N ASN A 87 5.12 7.42 18.47
CA ASN A 87 4.70 7.70 19.83
C ASN A 87 5.32 6.73 20.83
N THR A 88 5.45 5.44 20.47
CA THR A 88 6.00 4.43 21.37
C THR A 88 7.50 4.18 21.18
N GLN A 89 8.11 4.75 20.14
CA GLN A 89 9.55 4.58 19.89
C GLN A 89 10.42 5.63 20.57
N LYS A 90 9.86 6.79 20.89
CA LYS A 90 10.60 7.90 21.51
C LYS A 90 9.76 8.55 22.61
N GLU A 91 10.35 8.66 23.81
CA GLU A 91 9.67 9.24 24.97
C GLU A 91 9.15 10.66 24.73
N ASN A 92 9.96 11.50 24.08
CA ASN A 92 9.60 12.89 23.73
C ASN A 92 8.53 12.99 22.66
N LEU A 93 8.19 11.91 21.96
CA LEU A 93 7.12 11.86 20.97
C LEU A 93 5.87 11.13 21.47
N PHE A 94 5.86 10.66 22.72
CA PHE A 94 4.76 9.83 23.24
C PHE A 94 3.39 10.48 23.07
N TYR A 95 3.27 11.78 23.35
CA TYR A 95 2.05 12.57 23.17
C TYR A 95 2.04 13.44 21.92
N TYR A 96 3.06 13.32 21.06
CA TYR A 96 3.17 14.19 19.91
C TYR A 96 2.12 13.89 18.84
N GLU A 97 1.32 14.90 18.51
CA GLU A 97 0.47 14.96 17.33
C GLU A 97 0.91 16.16 16.49
N GLY A 98 1.22 15.94 15.22
CA GLY A 98 1.75 16.96 14.32
C GLY A 98 2.51 16.37 13.16
N THR A 99 3.40 17.15 12.58
CA THR A 99 4.17 16.79 11.40
C THR A 99 5.53 16.20 11.77
N ILE A 100 5.83 15.04 11.21
CA ILE A 100 7.17 14.42 11.17
C ILE A 100 7.55 14.16 9.73
N TRP A 101 8.76 14.55 9.37
CA TRP A 101 9.38 14.22 8.09
C TRP A 101 10.26 13.01 8.25
N TYR A 102 10.13 12.07 7.31
CA TYR A 102 10.93 10.85 7.22
C TYR A 102 11.80 10.87 5.99
N LYS A 103 13.00 10.28 6.08
CA LYS A 103 13.89 10.05 4.93
C LYS A 103 14.41 8.62 4.90
N ARG A 104 14.39 8.04 3.70
CA ARG A 104 15.05 6.77 3.38
C ARG A 104 15.91 6.93 2.13
N SER A 105 17.19 6.62 2.25
CA SER A 105 18.09 6.54 1.09
C SER A 105 18.18 5.11 0.57
N PHE A 106 18.27 4.94 -0.75
CA PHE A 106 18.41 3.64 -1.38
C PHE A 106 19.00 3.74 -2.78
N ASP A 107 19.58 2.64 -3.25
CA ASP A 107 19.99 2.45 -4.64
C ASP A 107 19.05 1.48 -5.31
N TYR A 108 18.78 1.66 -6.60
CA TYR A 108 17.90 0.75 -7.34
C TYR A 108 18.30 0.68 -8.82
N LEU A 109 18.54 -0.52 -9.29
CA LEU A 109 18.80 -0.77 -10.72
C LEU A 109 17.51 -1.31 -11.36
N LEU A 110 16.76 -0.40 -11.98
CA LEU A 110 15.56 -0.76 -12.72
C LEU A 110 15.93 -1.58 -13.97
N LYS A 111 15.21 -2.67 -14.23
CA LYS A 111 15.37 -3.46 -15.45
C LYS A 111 14.94 -2.67 -16.66
N GLU A 112 15.51 -3.02 -17.80
CA GLU A 112 15.13 -2.42 -19.07
C GLU A 112 13.63 -2.62 -19.34
N ASN A 113 12.95 -1.55 -19.75
CA ASN A 113 11.50 -1.51 -19.94
C ASN A 113 10.67 -1.86 -18.69
N GLY A 114 11.30 -1.91 -17.50
CA GLY A 114 10.60 -2.07 -16.23
C GLY A 114 9.86 -0.81 -15.80
N ARG A 115 8.84 -0.97 -15.00
CA ARG A 115 8.13 0.10 -14.29
C ARG A 115 8.30 -0.10 -12.80
N LEU A 116 8.57 0.96 -12.07
CA LEU A 116 8.81 0.92 -10.64
C LEU A 116 7.75 1.73 -9.89
N PHE A 117 7.24 1.13 -8.83
CA PHE A 117 6.27 1.74 -7.94
C PHE A 117 6.82 1.75 -6.52
N VAL A 118 6.60 2.83 -5.78
CA VAL A 118 6.73 2.84 -4.33
C VAL A 118 5.35 2.58 -3.72
N TYR A 119 5.27 1.59 -2.85
CA TYR A 119 4.04 1.14 -2.20
C TYR A 119 4.15 1.33 -0.69
N PHE A 120 3.07 1.81 -0.09
CA PHE A 120 2.92 2.00 1.34
C PHE A 120 1.71 1.20 1.83
N GLY A 121 1.92 0.31 2.76
CA GLY A 121 0.84 -0.48 3.38
C GLY A 121 -0.07 0.34 4.29
N GLY A 122 0.45 1.42 4.89
CA GLY A 122 -0.31 2.36 5.72
C GLY A 122 0.58 3.42 6.34
N VAL A 123 0.09 4.66 6.32
CA VAL A 123 0.75 5.84 6.91
C VAL A 123 -0.31 6.66 7.64
N ASN A 124 -0.18 6.88 8.93
CA ASN A 124 -1.17 7.59 9.72
C ASN A 124 -0.72 9.02 10.03
N TYR A 125 -1.41 10.03 9.56
CA TYR A 125 -2.71 10.02 8.88
C TYR A 125 -2.60 10.55 7.44
N LYS A 126 -2.05 11.77 7.26
CA LYS A 126 -1.82 12.42 5.97
C LYS A 126 -0.36 12.29 5.57
N ALA A 127 -0.11 11.79 4.37
CA ALA A 127 1.23 11.62 3.83
C ALA A 127 1.41 12.43 2.55
N GLU A 128 2.47 13.24 2.48
CA GLU A 128 2.96 13.81 1.24
C GLU A 128 4.29 13.13 0.89
N VAL A 129 4.39 12.59 -0.31
CA VAL A 129 5.50 11.73 -0.73
C VAL A 129 6.34 12.40 -1.79
N TYR A 130 7.65 12.39 -1.59
CA TYR A 130 8.64 12.98 -2.49
C TYR A 130 9.76 11.97 -2.78
N LEU A 131 10.14 11.83 -4.05
CA LEU A 131 11.33 11.07 -4.46
C LEU A 131 12.27 12.01 -5.20
N ASN A 132 13.52 12.09 -4.73
CA ASN A 132 14.56 12.95 -5.32
C ASN A 132 14.14 14.42 -5.47
N GLY A 133 13.35 14.94 -4.51
CA GLY A 133 12.81 16.31 -4.48
C GLY A 133 11.53 16.51 -5.29
N ILE A 134 11.06 15.51 -6.02
CA ILE A 134 9.85 15.58 -6.84
C ILE A 134 8.67 15.05 -6.05
N LYS A 135 7.60 15.83 -5.92
CA LYS A 135 6.35 15.39 -5.28
C LYS A 135 5.66 14.33 -6.13
N LEU A 136 5.44 13.16 -5.54
CA LEU A 136 4.71 12.06 -6.16
C LEU A 136 3.20 12.18 -5.96
N GLY A 137 2.78 12.60 -4.76
CA GLY A 137 1.38 12.76 -4.43
C GLY A 137 1.12 12.94 -2.94
N THR A 138 -0.17 12.95 -2.60
CA THR A 138 -0.68 13.04 -1.23
C THR A 138 -1.68 11.91 -1.00
N HIS A 139 -1.64 11.33 0.20
CA HIS A 139 -2.60 10.32 0.65
C HIS A 139 -3.16 10.70 2.01
N GLU A 140 -4.44 10.49 2.22
CA GLU A 140 -5.13 10.65 3.51
C GLU A 140 -5.82 9.34 3.89
N GLY A 141 -5.60 8.88 5.11
CA GLY A 141 -6.17 7.65 5.63
C GLY A 141 -5.12 6.70 6.21
N GLY A 142 -5.14 6.52 7.54
CA GLY A 142 -4.10 5.79 8.28
C GLY A 142 -4.09 4.27 8.06
N PHE A 143 -5.16 3.70 7.47
CA PHE A 143 -5.39 2.26 7.40
C PHE A 143 -5.48 1.72 5.97
N THR A 144 -5.41 2.58 4.97
CA THR A 144 -5.48 2.22 3.56
C THR A 144 -4.11 2.29 2.91
N SER A 145 -3.83 1.33 2.03
CA SER A 145 -2.60 1.31 1.25
C SER A 145 -2.69 2.19 0.01
N PHE A 146 -1.53 2.64 -0.45
CA PHE A 146 -1.40 3.46 -1.65
C PHE A 146 -0.05 3.26 -2.31
N ASN A 147 0.06 3.65 -3.58
CA ASN A 147 1.31 3.58 -4.34
C ASN A 147 1.44 4.72 -5.35
N TYR A 148 2.69 5.00 -5.73
CA TYR A 148 3.03 5.94 -6.79
C TYR A 148 4.04 5.32 -7.75
N GLU A 149 3.86 5.53 -9.05
CA GLU A 149 4.86 5.17 -10.04
C GLU A 149 6.05 6.12 -9.97
N VAL A 150 7.25 5.56 -9.92
CA VAL A 150 8.50 6.30 -9.78
C VAL A 150 9.50 6.03 -10.91
N THR A 151 9.06 5.35 -11.96
CA THR A 151 9.88 4.95 -13.11
C THR A 151 10.71 6.09 -13.69
N SER A 152 10.11 7.26 -13.88
CA SER A 152 10.76 8.43 -14.48
C SER A 152 11.62 9.25 -13.52
N VAL A 153 11.56 8.96 -12.22
CA VAL A 153 12.17 9.76 -11.15
C VAL A 153 13.31 9.03 -10.44
N VAL A 154 13.25 7.69 -10.43
CA VAL A 154 14.25 6.84 -9.79
C VAL A 154 15.60 6.94 -10.53
N LYS A 155 16.68 6.94 -9.75
CA LYS A 155 18.06 6.92 -10.21
C LYS A 155 18.71 5.58 -9.85
N GLN A 156 19.81 5.22 -10.52
CA GLN A 156 20.54 4.01 -10.15
C GLN A 156 21.17 4.08 -8.76
N LYS A 157 21.60 5.30 -8.34
CA LYS A 157 22.25 5.52 -7.05
C LYS A 157 21.75 6.78 -6.38
N ASN A 158 21.90 6.80 -5.05
CA ASN A 158 21.64 7.97 -4.23
C ASN A 158 20.19 8.50 -4.34
N ASN A 159 19.22 7.59 -4.40
CA ASN A 159 17.83 8.01 -4.25
C ASN A 159 17.56 8.38 -2.81
N TYR A 160 16.69 9.37 -2.63
CA TYR A 160 16.12 9.69 -1.33
C TYR A 160 14.61 9.85 -1.44
N LEU A 161 13.93 9.03 -0.65
CA LEU A 161 12.48 9.05 -0.47
C LEU A 161 12.18 9.84 0.80
N ILE A 162 11.41 10.89 0.67
CA ILE A 162 11.00 11.75 1.79
C ILE A 162 9.49 11.73 1.91
N LEU A 163 9.00 11.56 3.15
CA LEU A 163 7.60 11.68 3.50
C LEU A 163 7.41 12.76 4.54
N LYS A 164 6.46 13.66 4.28
CA LYS A 164 5.84 14.51 5.30
C LYS A 164 4.63 13.75 5.83
N VAL A 165 4.60 13.43 7.11
CA VAL A 165 3.51 12.69 7.75
C VAL A 165 2.92 13.54 8.86
N ASP A 166 1.61 13.79 8.80
CA ASP A 166 0.86 14.58 9.78
C ASP A 166 -0.26 13.69 10.37
N ASN A 167 -0.25 13.50 11.71
CA ASN A 167 -1.27 12.72 12.40
C ASN A 167 -2.25 13.56 13.22
N ARG A 168 -2.31 14.87 13.02
CA ARG A 168 -3.27 15.70 13.75
C ARG A 168 -4.70 15.20 13.52
N ARG A 169 -5.46 15.12 14.61
CA ARG A 169 -6.86 14.72 14.55
C ARG A 169 -7.69 15.83 13.94
N MET A 170 -8.59 15.45 13.03
CA MET A 170 -9.53 16.37 12.40
C MET A 170 -10.96 15.85 12.62
N LYS A 171 -11.93 16.75 12.54
CA LYS A 171 -13.35 16.44 12.82
C LYS A 171 -13.89 15.30 11.95
N ASP A 172 -13.43 15.22 10.70
CA ASP A 172 -13.85 14.29 9.66
C ASP A 172 -12.76 13.28 9.27
N ALA A 173 -11.73 13.13 10.11
CA ALA A 173 -10.67 12.14 9.95
C ALA A 173 -10.97 10.84 10.73
N VAL A 174 -10.12 9.84 10.57
CA VAL A 174 -10.12 8.60 11.34
C VAL A 174 -8.70 8.34 11.88
N PRO A 175 -8.43 8.57 13.17
CA PRO A 175 -9.39 8.94 14.23
C PRO A 175 -9.88 10.38 14.14
N ALA A 176 -11.13 10.60 14.53
CA ALA A 176 -11.69 11.94 14.69
C ALA A 176 -11.19 12.60 15.99
N THR A 177 -11.56 13.87 16.25
CA THR A 177 -11.11 14.61 17.43
C THR A 177 -11.50 13.96 18.78
N ASN A 178 -12.60 13.21 18.81
CA ASN A 178 -13.14 12.58 20.03
C ASN A 178 -13.13 11.05 19.91
N THR A 179 -11.95 10.47 19.81
CA THR A 179 -11.76 9.00 19.79
C THR A 179 -11.16 8.53 21.10
N ASP A 180 -11.46 7.28 21.46
CA ASP A 180 -11.05 6.62 22.69
C ASP A 180 -9.83 5.69 22.52
N TRP A 181 -9.23 5.62 21.31
CA TRP A 181 -7.98 4.91 21.10
C TRP A 181 -6.82 5.85 20.78
N TRP A 182 -5.60 5.34 20.95
CA TRP A 182 -4.39 6.10 20.73
C TRP A 182 -4.17 6.46 19.25
N ASN A 183 -3.86 7.72 18.99
CA ASN A 183 -3.58 8.20 17.64
C ASN A 183 -2.12 7.95 17.26
N TYR A 184 -1.77 6.70 16.99
CA TYR A 184 -0.42 6.30 16.58
C TYR A 184 -0.03 6.91 15.24
N GLY A 185 0.88 7.89 15.25
CA GLY A 185 1.37 8.54 14.04
C GLY A 185 2.57 7.82 13.43
N GLY A 186 2.71 7.88 12.12
CA GLY A 186 3.89 7.37 11.44
C GLY A 186 3.62 6.46 10.24
N ILE A 187 4.70 5.85 9.76
CA ILE A 187 4.66 4.83 8.70
C ILE A 187 4.43 3.48 9.37
N THR A 188 3.17 3.10 9.52
CA THR A 188 2.74 2.04 10.43
C THR A 188 2.71 0.65 9.80
N ARG A 189 2.84 0.56 8.48
CA ARG A 189 2.93 -0.70 7.72
C ARG A 189 4.08 -0.65 6.72
N ASP A 190 4.32 -1.77 6.04
CA ASP A 190 5.45 -1.95 5.14
C ASP A 190 5.55 -0.88 4.06
N VAL A 191 6.78 -0.52 3.73
CA VAL A 191 7.15 0.27 2.55
C VAL A 191 7.99 -0.59 1.63
N MET A 192 7.62 -0.66 0.36
CA MET A 192 8.35 -1.46 -0.62
C MET A 192 8.39 -0.81 -1.99
N LEU A 193 9.39 -1.15 -2.75
CA LEU A 193 9.44 -0.94 -4.19
C LEU A 193 8.86 -2.18 -4.87
N ILE A 194 8.00 -1.97 -5.87
CA ILE A 194 7.40 -3.03 -6.69
C ILE A 194 7.83 -2.80 -8.12
N GLU A 195 8.52 -3.78 -8.71
CA GLU A 195 8.94 -3.72 -10.10
C GLU A 195 8.01 -4.57 -10.97
N GLU A 196 7.47 -3.94 -12.00
CA GLU A 196 6.56 -4.55 -12.95
C GLU A 196 7.10 -4.42 -14.39
N PRO A 197 6.73 -5.31 -15.31
CA PRO A 197 7.01 -5.11 -16.73
C PRO A 197 6.25 -3.91 -17.28
N ALA A 198 6.58 -3.45 -18.49
CA ALA A 198 5.89 -2.34 -19.15
C ALA A 198 4.38 -2.55 -19.26
N VAL A 199 3.96 -3.81 -19.44
CA VAL A 199 2.56 -4.25 -19.47
C VAL A 199 2.37 -5.27 -18.36
N PHE A 200 1.47 -5.01 -17.42
CA PHE A 200 1.27 -5.87 -16.25
C PHE A 200 -0.18 -5.93 -15.81
N ILE A 201 -0.52 -6.96 -15.02
CA ILE A 201 -1.82 -7.11 -14.39
C ILE A 201 -1.88 -6.16 -13.20
N GLN A 202 -2.70 -5.11 -13.30
CA GLN A 202 -2.88 -4.12 -12.24
C GLN A 202 -3.81 -4.61 -11.15
N ASP A 203 -4.94 -5.20 -11.56
CA ASP A 203 -6.02 -5.62 -10.69
C ASP A 203 -6.74 -6.82 -11.28
N TYR A 204 -7.32 -7.68 -10.44
CA TYR A 204 -8.17 -8.80 -10.85
C TYR A 204 -9.06 -9.24 -9.68
N SER A 205 -10.16 -9.89 -10.03
CA SER A 205 -11.02 -10.60 -9.10
C SER A 205 -11.42 -11.93 -9.70
N ILE A 206 -11.30 -13.00 -8.94
CA ILE A 206 -11.68 -14.35 -9.33
C ILE A 206 -12.45 -14.96 -8.17
N GLN A 207 -13.73 -15.20 -8.36
CA GLN A 207 -14.62 -15.65 -7.28
C GLN A 207 -15.71 -16.57 -7.79
N LEU A 208 -16.37 -17.28 -6.88
CA LEU A 208 -17.55 -18.07 -7.22
C LEU A 208 -18.70 -17.14 -7.62
N LYS A 209 -19.34 -17.41 -8.75
CA LYS A 209 -20.50 -16.65 -9.20
C LYS A 209 -21.69 -16.95 -8.28
N LYS A 210 -22.37 -15.90 -7.85
CA LYS A 210 -23.56 -15.99 -7.02
C LYS A 210 -24.62 -16.90 -7.63
N GLY A 211 -25.21 -17.79 -6.84
CA GLY A 211 -26.28 -18.70 -7.25
C GLY A 211 -25.80 -19.92 -8.04
N THR A 212 -24.48 -20.16 -8.10
CA THR A 212 -23.93 -21.37 -8.74
C THR A 212 -22.95 -22.08 -7.80
N ASN A 213 -22.65 -23.33 -8.08
CA ASN A 213 -21.67 -24.12 -7.33
C ASN A 213 -20.46 -24.55 -8.17
N LYS A 214 -20.38 -24.09 -9.42
CA LYS A 214 -19.30 -24.45 -10.35
C LYS A 214 -18.90 -23.36 -11.32
N THR A 215 -19.59 -22.22 -11.32
CA THR A 215 -19.25 -21.10 -12.20
C THR A 215 -18.34 -20.13 -11.47
N ILE A 216 -17.15 -19.89 -11.99
CA ILE A 216 -16.20 -18.90 -11.55
C ILE A 216 -16.41 -17.64 -12.38
N ALA A 217 -16.52 -16.48 -11.75
CA ALA A 217 -16.67 -15.20 -12.42
C ALA A 217 -15.65 -14.20 -11.91
N GLY A 218 -15.32 -13.22 -12.73
CA GLY A 218 -14.39 -12.18 -12.31
C GLY A 218 -14.05 -11.19 -13.39
N PHE A 219 -13.00 -10.43 -13.10
CA PHE A 219 -12.42 -9.49 -14.05
C PHE A 219 -10.90 -9.51 -13.99
N ILE A 220 -10.26 -9.04 -15.06
CA ILE A 220 -8.84 -8.73 -15.14
C ILE A 220 -8.72 -7.30 -15.65
N LYS A 221 -7.83 -6.52 -15.04
CA LYS A 221 -7.45 -5.18 -15.48
C LYS A 221 -5.94 -5.12 -15.64
N MET A 222 -5.50 -4.86 -16.86
CA MET A 222 -4.09 -4.66 -17.18
C MET A 222 -3.77 -3.18 -17.35
N ASN A 223 -2.51 -2.84 -17.13
CA ASN A 223 -1.94 -1.51 -17.35
C ASN A 223 -0.86 -1.58 -18.43
N GLY A 224 -0.73 -0.52 -19.23
CA GLY A 224 0.30 -0.41 -20.27
C GLY A 224 -0.05 -1.07 -21.60
N ILE A 225 -1.25 -1.61 -21.76
CA ILE A 225 -1.70 -2.23 -23.03
C ILE A 225 -1.77 -1.20 -24.18
N LYS A 226 -1.39 -1.65 -25.36
CA LYS A 226 -1.45 -0.84 -26.60
C LYS A 226 -2.17 -1.54 -27.75
N LYS A 227 -2.56 -2.80 -27.59
CA LYS A 227 -3.22 -3.65 -28.60
C LYS A 227 -4.00 -4.76 -27.90
N ASP A 228 -4.77 -5.51 -28.67
CA ASP A 228 -5.48 -6.68 -28.15
C ASP A 228 -4.51 -7.69 -27.53
N GLU A 229 -4.78 -8.07 -26.30
CA GLU A 229 -3.99 -8.98 -25.50
C GLU A 229 -4.89 -10.07 -24.92
N LYS A 230 -4.27 -11.16 -24.46
CA LYS A 230 -4.95 -12.29 -23.86
C LYS A 230 -4.38 -12.58 -22.49
N ALA A 231 -5.24 -13.04 -21.60
CA ALA A 231 -4.85 -13.62 -20.33
C ALA A 231 -5.34 -15.08 -20.28
N VAL A 232 -4.59 -15.95 -19.61
CA VAL A 232 -5.00 -17.33 -19.34
C VAL A 232 -5.20 -17.46 -17.84
N ILE A 233 -6.40 -17.90 -17.44
CA ILE A 233 -6.70 -18.30 -16.07
C ILE A 233 -6.57 -19.81 -15.99
N SER A 234 -5.73 -20.28 -15.06
CA SER A 234 -5.53 -21.70 -14.80
C SER A 234 -5.76 -22.04 -13.34
N ILE A 235 -6.55 -23.08 -13.07
CA ILE A 235 -6.80 -23.64 -11.74
C ILE A 235 -6.62 -25.16 -11.87
N PRO A 236 -5.39 -25.68 -11.68
CA PRO A 236 -5.04 -27.07 -12.01
C PRO A 236 -5.90 -28.12 -11.30
N GLU A 237 -6.22 -27.90 -10.01
CA GLU A 237 -7.06 -28.84 -9.25
C GLU A 237 -8.48 -28.98 -9.79
N MET A 238 -8.97 -27.99 -10.54
CA MET A 238 -10.29 -28.00 -11.17
C MET A 238 -10.20 -28.33 -12.66
N GLN A 239 -9.00 -28.63 -13.18
CA GLN A 239 -8.73 -28.81 -14.61
C GLN A 239 -9.23 -27.65 -15.48
N VAL A 240 -9.22 -26.45 -14.89
CA VAL A 240 -9.59 -25.20 -15.57
C VAL A 240 -8.35 -24.59 -16.21
N GLU A 241 -8.42 -24.38 -17.52
CA GLU A 241 -7.51 -23.53 -18.29
C GLU A 241 -8.33 -22.76 -19.32
N LYS A 242 -8.42 -21.45 -19.18
CA LYS A 242 -9.30 -20.61 -20.01
C LYS A 242 -8.58 -19.38 -20.50
N GLU A 243 -8.55 -19.21 -21.81
CA GLU A 243 -8.11 -17.99 -22.44
C GLU A 243 -9.22 -16.93 -22.39
N ILE A 244 -8.85 -15.71 -21.95
CA ILE A 244 -9.72 -14.56 -21.80
C ILE A 244 -9.19 -13.44 -22.70
N GLN A 245 -10.00 -12.97 -23.63
CA GLN A 245 -9.67 -11.85 -24.49
C GLN A 245 -9.85 -10.55 -23.70
N LEU A 246 -8.82 -9.68 -23.69
CA LEU A 246 -8.90 -8.35 -23.12
C LEU A 246 -9.32 -7.35 -24.21
N THR A 247 -10.01 -6.31 -23.78
CA THR A 247 -10.30 -5.15 -24.62
C THR A 247 -9.04 -4.33 -24.90
N VAL A 248 -9.09 -3.40 -25.82
CA VAL A 248 -7.99 -2.46 -26.12
C VAL A 248 -7.58 -1.61 -24.90
N ASP A 249 -8.52 -1.42 -23.95
CA ASP A 249 -8.27 -0.70 -22.70
C ASP A 249 -7.72 -1.61 -21.59
N GLY A 250 -7.42 -2.87 -21.90
CA GLY A 250 -6.84 -3.83 -20.95
C GLY A 250 -7.82 -4.43 -19.95
N ASN A 251 -9.10 -4.37 -20.19
CA ASN A 251 -10.11 -4.92 -19.30
C ASN A 251 -10.72 -6.21 -19.88
N ALA A 252 -11.07 -7.13 -18.99
CA ALA A 252 -11.92 -8.27 -19.32
C ALA A 252 -12.81 -8.62 -18.15
N VAL A 253 -14.03 -9.04 -18.45
CA VAL A 253 -14.95 -9.71 -17.53
C VAL A 253 -15.17 -11.11 -18.07
N PHE A 254 -15.19 -12.11 -17.20
CA PHE A 254 -15.26 -13.49 -17.62
C PHE A 254 -16.15 -14.34 -16.72
N GLU A 255 -16.64 -15.44 -17.29
CA GLU A 255 -17.27 -16.56 -16.60
C GLU A 255 -16.63 -17.86 -17.10
N ILE A 256 -16.34 -18.77 -16.17
CA ILE A 256 -15.71 -20.06 -16.45
C ILE A 256 -16.46 -21.14 -15.69
N GLU A 257 -16.93 -22.17 -16.39
CA GLU A 257 -17.49 -23.36 -15.76
C GLU A 257 -16.38 -24.32 -15.35
N ALA A 258 -16.36 -24.71 -14.08
CA ALA A 258 -15.55 -25.83 -13.61
C ALA A 258 -16.25 -27.14 -14.02
N GLY A 259 -15.46 -28.16 -14.31
CA GLY A 259 -16.00 -29.49 -14.69
C GLY A 259 -16.84 -30.11 -13.56
N ASP A 260 -16.34 -30.04 -12.34
CA ASP A 260 -16.95 -30.57 -11.13
C ASP A 260 -17.38 -29.48 -10.17
N PRO A 261 -18.30 -29.78 -9.22
CA PRO A 261 -18.65 -28.83 -8.14
C PRO A 261 -17.43 -28.43 -7.34
N ILE A 262 -17.34 -27.12 -7.05
CA ILE A 262 -16.23 -26.53 -6.32
C ILE A 262 -16.35 -26.85 -4.83
N SER A 263 -15.29 -27.37 -4.23
CA SER A 263 -15.19 -27.49 -2.77
C SER A 263 -15.07 -26.13 -2.14
N TYR A 264 -16.06 -25.75 -1.33
CA TYR A 264 -16.12 -24.43 -0.74
C TYR A 264 -15.10 -24.23 0.39
N TRP A 265 -14.61 -23.01 0.49
CA TRP A 265 -13.94 -22.55 1.68
C TRP A 265 -14.95 -22.33 2.81
N SER A 266 -14.65 -22.83 4.00
CA SER A 266 -15.33 -22.46 5.24
C SER A 266 -14.33 -22.38 6.39
N PRO A 267 -14.69 -21.80 7.56
CA PRO A 267 -13.82 -21.79 8.74
C PRO A 267 -13.39 -23.20 9.19
N GLU A 268 -14.26 -24.20 9.04
CA GLU A 268 -14.03 -25.60 9.41
C GLU A 268 -13.19 -26.34 8.34
N SER A 269 -13.27 -25.88 7.10
CA SER A 269 -12.53 -26.45 5.96
C SER A 269 -12.01 -25.31 5.08
N PRO A 270 -10.89 -24.67 5.44
CA PRO A 270 -10.37 -23.49 4.75
C PRO A 270 -9.63 -23.87 3.45
N LYS A 271 -10.36 -24.49 2.52
CA LYS A 271 -9.83 -24.93 1.23
C LYS A 271 -9.44 -23.73 0.38
N LEU A 272 -8.18 -23.70 -0.05
CA LEU A 272 -7.64 -22.76 -1.04
C LEU A 272 -7.27 -23.50 -2.31
N TYR A 273 -7.48 -22.85 -3.44
CA TYR A 273 -7.07 -23.33 -4.76
C TYR A 273 -5.93 -22.48 -5.28
N GLN A 274 -4.91 -23.12 -5.86
CA GLN A 274 -3.88 -22.40 -6.60
C GLN A 274 -4.47 -21.86 -7.89
N VAL A 275 -4.40 -20.55 -8.06
CA VAL A 275 -4.91 -19.83 -9.24
C VAL A 275 -3.76 -19.11 -9.92
N TYR A 276 -3.67 -19.28 -11.22
CA TYR A 276 -2.66 -18.62 -12.04
C TYR A 276 -3.34 -17.69 -13.04
N VAL A 277 -2.89 -16.47 -13.10
CA VAL A 277 -3.27 -15.51 -14.14
C VAL A 277 -2.02 -15.21 -14.96
N LYS A 278 -1.97 -15.73 -16.19
CA LYS A 278 -0.81 -15.63 -17.09
C LYS A 278 -1.13 -14.71 -18.27
N THR A 279 -0.20 -13.86 -18.59
CA THR A 279 -0.20 -13.06 -19.83
C THR A 279 1.11 -13.27 -20.58
N ALA A 280 1.29 -12.63 -21.74
CA ALA A 280 2.57 -12.63 -22.45
C ALA A 280 3.73 -12.03 -21.62
N TYR A 281 3.42 -11.22 -20.61
CA TYR A 281 4.40 -10.39 -19.88
C TYR A 281 4.60 -10.83 -18.43
N GLN A 282 3.61 -11.48 -17.83
CA GLN A 282 3.58 -11.74 -16.39
C GLN A 282 2.82 -13.01 -16.04
N LEU A 283 3.23 -13.65 -14.95
CA LEU A 283 2.50 -14.73 -14.29
C LEU A 283 2.25 -14.30 -12.83
N ILE A 284 0.99 -14.13 -12.48
CA ILE A 284 0.56 -13.97 -11.08
C ILE A 284 0.08 -15.33 -10.55
N LYS A 285 0.54 -15.65 -9.35
CA LYS A 285 0.08 -16.81 -8.58
C LYS A 285 -0.75 -16.31 -7.41
N ASP A 286 -1.85 -16.96 -7.11
CA ASP A 286 -2.71 -16.62 -5.99
C ASP A 286 -3.32 -17.86 -5.36
N GLU A 287 -3.80 -17.73 -4.12
CA GLU A 287 -4.50 -18.77 -3.39
C GLU A 287 -5.91 -18.29 -3.06
N ILE A 288 -6.92 -18.88 -3.68
CA ILE A 288 -8.30 -18.40 -3.60
C ILE A 288 -9.21 -19.43 -2.97
N GLY A 289 -9.93 -19.02 -1.92
CA GLY A 289 -11.01 -19.79 -1.30
C GLY A 289 -12.35 -19.39 -1.88
N PHE A 290 -12.98 -20.30 -2.63
CA PHE A 290 -14.29 -20.07 -3.24
C PHE A 290 -15.40 -20.27 -2.22
N ARG A 291 -16.24 -19.25 -2.04
CA ARG A 291 -17.38 -19.24 -1.12
C ARG A 291 -18.47 -18.33 -1.59
N THR A 292 -19.69 -18.52 -1.08
CA THR A 292 -20.79 -17.55 -1.22
C THR A 292 -21.15 -17.00 0.15
N ILE A 293 -21.42 -15.70 0.20
CA ILE A 293 -22.01 -15.02 1.36
C ILE A 293 -23.28 -14.33 0.86
N GLU A 294 -24.41 -14.64 1.49
CA GLU A 294 -25.72 -14.14 1.08
C GLU A 294 -26.55 -13.78 2.31
N THR A 295 -27.57 -12.95 2.10
CA THR A 295 -28.60 -12.68 3.12
C THR A 295 -29.95 -13.26 2.64
N ARG A 296 -30.70 -13.88 3.55
CA ARG A 296 -32.06 -14.36 3.31
C ARG A 296 -32.95 -14.00 4.49
N GLY A 297 -33.73 -12.92 4.31
CA GLY A 297 -34.44 -12.34 5.44
C GLY A 297 -33.46 -11.88 6.53
N PRO A 298 -33.59 -12.34 7.75
CA PRO A 298 -32.69 -12.01 8.87
C PRO A 298 -31.39 -12.82 8.87
N ASP A 299 -31.29 -13.89 8.06
CA ASP A 299 -30.17 -14.82 8.10
C ASP A 299 -29.01 -14.37 7.20
N ILE A 300 -27.79 -14.55 7.71
CA ILE A 300 -26.55 -14.51 6.92
C ILE A 300 -26.20 -15.94 6.56
N LEU A 301 -26.00 -16.23 5.28
CA LEU A 301 -25.69 -17.55 4.78
C LEU A 301 -24.25 -17.59 4.26
N LEU A 302 -23.47 -18.56 4.76
CA LEU A 302 -22.18 -18.94 4.18
C LEU A 302 -22.38 -20.26 3.45
N ASN A 303 -22.13 -20.30 2.15
CA ASN A 303 -22.32 -21.49 1.30
C ASN A 303 -23.74 -22.06 1.41
N GLY A 304 -24.75 -21.18 1.49
CA GLY A 304 -26.16 -21.57 1.60
C GLY A 304 -26.60 -22.02 3.00
N LYS A 305 -25.70 -22.09 4.00
CA LYS A 305 -26.01 -22.45 5.39
C LYS A 305 -26.04 -21.22 6.28
N SER A 306 -27.06 -21.09 7.12
CA SER A 306 -27.16 -19.99 8.10
C SER A 306 -25.96 -20.04 9.06
N VAL A 307 -25.33 -18.90 9.27
CA VAL A 307 -24.20 -18.74 10.19
C VAL A 307 -24.49 -17.62 11.18
N PHE A 308 -24.05 -17.85 12.42
CA PHE A 308 -24.01 -16.82 13.43
C PHE A 308 -22.58 -16.29 13.54
N LEU A 309 -22.39 -15.01 13.17
CA LEU A 309 -21.09 -14.38 13.22
C LEU A 309 -20.73 -13.99 14.66
N ARG A 310 -19.68 -14.62 15.18
CA ARG A 310 -19.09 -14.24 16.48
C ARG A 310 -17.87 -13.37 16.18
N GLY A 311 -17.79 -12.22 16.86
CA GLY A 311 -16.70 -11.29 16.66
C GLY A 311 -16.34 -10.57 17.95
N ILE A 312 -15.14 -10.03 17.95
CA ILE A 312 -14.63 -9.14 18.99
C ILE A 312 -14.19 -7.83 18.37
N CYS A 313 -14.25 -6.74 19.12
CA CYS A 313 -13.58 -5.51 18.77
C CYS A 313 -12.11 -5.62 19.20
N MET A 314 -11.19 -5.27 18.31
CA MET A 314 -9.77 -5.32 18.58
C MET A 314 -9.11 -4.04 18.10
N HIS A 315 -8.41 -3.35 19.01
CA HIS A 315 -7.46 -2.33 18.62
C HIS A 315 -6.14 -3.02 18.26
N GLU A 316 -5.44 -2.53 17.24
CA GLU A 316 -4.13 -3.06 16.83
C GLU A 316 -3.03 -2.67 17.83
N GLU A 317 -3.22 -3.05 19.11
CA GLU A 317 -2.31 -2.74 20.20
C GLU A 317 -1.82 -4.00 20.90
N ILE A 318 -0.55 -4.02 21.22
CA ILE A 318 0.09 -5.11 21.95
C ILE A 318 1.25 -4.58 22.81
N ASN A 319 1.24 -4.91 24.09
CA ASN A 319 2.29 -4.53 25.03
C ASN A 319 2.56 -3.00 25.03
N GLY A 320 1.51 -2.17 24.98
CA GLY A 320 1.63 -0.71 25.06
C GLY A 320 2.17 -0.04 23.79
N ARG A 321 2.13 -0.71 22.64
CA ARG A 321 2.48 -0.19 21.33
C ARG A 321 1.53 -0.70 20.25
N ARG A 322 1.55 -0.06 19.08
CA ARG A 322 0.82 -0.57 17.92
C ARG A 322 1.42 -1.92 17.45
N ALA A 323 0.55 -2.86 17.10
CA ALA A 323 0.95 -4.08 16.41
C ALA A 323 1.47 -3.74 15.00
N ASN A 324 2.68 -4.17 14.67
CA ASN A 324 3.34 -3.81 13.42
C ASN A 324 4.10 -4.98 12.76
N SER A 325 3.84 -6.21 13.20
CA SER A 325 4.47 -7.40 12.66
C SER A 325 3.49 -8.56 12.52
N ASN A 326 3.80 -9.53 11.66
CA ASN A 326 3.04 -10.77 11.56
C ASN A 326 3.00 -11.53 12.89
N ALA A 327 4.07 -11.49 13.69
CA ALA A 327 4.10 -12.12 15.00
C ALA A 327 3.09 -11.48 15.97
N ASP A 328 2.94 -10.17 15.95
CA ASP A 328 1.92 -9.45 16.72
C ASP A 328 0.51 -9.86 16.28
N ALA A 329 0.26 -9.91 14.96
CA ALA A 329 -1.02 -10.32 14.41
C ALA A 329 -1.38 -11.76 14.82
N VAL A 330 -0.43 -12.70 14.71
CA VAL A 330 -0.62 -14.09 15.15
C VAL A 330 -0.96 -14.15 16.62
N LYS A 331 -0.25 -13.41 17.48
CA LYS A 331 -0.53 -13.40 18.93
C LYS A 331 -1.92 -12.87 19.24
N LEU A 332 -2.33 -11.73 18.63
CA LEU A 332 -3.66 -11.14 18.84
C LEU A 332 -4.78 -12.07 18.35
N LEU A 333 -4.61 -12.68 17.17
CA LEU A 333 -5.60 -13.62 16.61
C LEU A 333 -5.67 -14.93 17.40
N SER A 334 -4.55 -15.40 17.98
CA SER A 334 -4.55 -16.58 18.84
C SER A 334 -5.34 -16.34 20.12
N LEU A 335 -5.13 -15.17 20.77
CA LEU A 335 -5.93 -14.77 21.94
C LEU A 335 -7.43 -14.63 21.62
N ALA A 336 -7.77 -14.17 20.42
CA ALA A 336 -9.16 -14.06 19.99
C ALA A 336 -9.81 -15.44 19.73
N LYS A 337 -9.01 -16.47 19.46
CA LYS A 337 -9.48 -17.83 19.18
C LYS A 337 -9.69 -18.66 20.45
N GLU A 338 -8.97 -18.37 21.53
CA GLU A 338 -9.16 -18.98 22.87
C GLU A 338 -10.50 -18.57 23.48
#